data_0961fffa278a8f97a56145baec529ec1
#
_entry.id   0961fffa278a8f97a56145baec529ec1
#
_cell.length_a   1.000
_cell.length_b   1.000
_cell.length_c   1.000
_cell.angle_alpha   90.00
_cell.angle_beta   90.00
_cell.angle_gamma   90.00
#
_symmetry.space_group_name_H-M   'P 1'
#
loop_
_entity.id
_entity.type
_entity.pdbx_description
1 polymer ?
#
loop_
_entity_poly.entity_id
_entity_poly.type
_entity_poly.pdbx_seq_one_letter_code
_entity_poly.pdbx_strand_id
1 'polypeptide(L)'
;MSEYCYLETETAGYLNVKSVQVPDGITYHYEKSEVDGYCLNFSGQPTKAGIYPYQIQYEDELGCQYTYKTTWIIGDNNTLVASMEDSYLLYTKGNVYQASNPIEVAGGSGSYTFEIADNSDPGAYIDEDYYSDDTDEAARIGFHNSTPGNKTVYVKVTDTKDTAKSVVVKWQIHVKNTFRIICNVLDSAGGTYKQARSMMLYGKEPNNYRTKFYAEYDSSKEQWYADVIEGTYSVEMSGESASEVLEENCIITKAEEKTFVLKNIYPVEITSADDLSGVFWYDEEGGSQIGRGSLLYLPKGTYYLIGKAINGMEVISQSISFQIVDSKVAVKAENLKKSNMLSGTITLDQAVQVSLKAGNSQIYNYYKFVPEESGTYAFYSESSYDTYGQLLGADYELLANNDDSGTNENFRIIYSCEAGKTYHIGIRAYDAYANGKNAELYVEKTDEDANTDDSE
;
A
#
# COMPACT_ATOMS: atom_id res chain seq x y z
N MET A 1 -26.63 -23.79 -4.99
CA MET A 1 -25.88 -22.54 -4.83
C MET A 1 -25.49 -22.43 -3.38
N SER A 2 -24.25 -22.16 -3.10
CA SER A 2 -23.80 -21.72 -1.78
C SER A 2 -22.92 -20.49 -2.03
N GLU A 3 -23.26 -19.39 -1.41
CA GLU A 3 -22.57 -18.13 -1.56
C GLU A 3 -22.43 -17.49 -0.19
N TYR A 4 -21.35 -16.72 0.01
CA TYR A 4 -21.02 -16.09 1.28
C TYR A 4 -21.02 -14.58 1.10
N CYS A 5 -21.58 -13.88 2.08
CA CYS A 5 -21.49 -12.42 2.16
C CYS A 5 -20.87 -12.04 3.50
N TYR A 6 -19.71 -11.41 3.45
CA TYR A 6 -19.04 -10.85 4.62
C TYR A 6 -19.60 -9.47 4.90
N LEU A 7 -19.93 -9.20 6.16
CA LEU A 7 -20.43 -7.91 6.60
C LEU A 7 -19.29 -7.14 7.28
N GLU A 8 -18.94 -6.01 6.70
CA GLU A 8 -17.89 -5.14 7.20
C GLU A 8 -18.47 -3.99 8.02
N THR A 9 -17.77 -3.59 9.09
CA THR A 9 -18.05 -2.38 9.87
C THR A 9 -16.74 -1.66 10.21
N GLU A 10 -16.86 -0.40 10.56
CA GLU A 10 -15.71 0.41 11.06
C GLU A 10 -15.31 0.01 12.49
N THR A 11 -16.13 -0.77 13.18
CA THR A 11 -15.88 -1.21 14.55
C THR A 11 -15.76 -2.73 14.62
N ALA A 12 -14.74 -3.21 15.33
CA ALA A 12 -14.55 -4.63 15.59
C ALA A 12 -15.47 -5.08 16.74
N GLY A 13 -16.70 -5.49 16.43
CA GLY A 13 -17.64 -5.89 17.47
C GLY A 13 -18.79 -6.75 16.97
N TYR A 14 -19.79 -6.93 17.81
CA TYR A 14 -20.99 -7.71 17.48
C TYR A 14 -21.85 -7.00 16.44
N LEU A 15 -22.28 -7.73 15.39
CA LEU A 15 -23.23 -7.26 14.39
C LEU A 15 -24.60 -7.86 14.63
N ASN A 16 -25.62 -7.05 14.50
CA ASN A 16 -27.01 -7.45 14.60
C ASN A 16 -27.70 -7.30 13.23
N VAL A 17 -27.94 -8.41 12.54
CA VAL A 17 -28.68 -8.42 11.27
C VAL A 17 -30.15 -8.15 11.55
N LYS A 18 -30.67 -7.04 11.01
CA LYS A 18 -32.06 -6.59 11.20
C LYS A 18 -33.01 -7.18 10.17
N SER A 19 -32.60 -7.22 8.92
CA SER A 19 -33.41 -7.79 7.84
C SER A 19 -32.54 -8.28 6.68
N VAL A 20 -32.96 -9.36 6.06
CA VAL A 20 -32.39 -9.91 4.83
C VAL A 20 -33.52 -10.19 3.86
N GLN A 21 -33.44 -9.60 2.66
CA GLN A 21 -34.37 -9.87 1.58
C GLN A 21 -33.68 -10.76 0.55
N VAL A 22 -34.19 -11.94 0.29
CA VAL A 22 -33.66 -12.93 -0.67
C VAL A 22 -34.71 -13.42 -1.64
N PRO A 23 -34.33 -13.96 -2.82
CA PRO A 23 -35.24 -14.58 -3.78
C PRO A 23 -35.97 -15.81 -3.22
N ASP A 24 -37.14 -16.14 -3.78
CA ASP A 24 -37.86 -17.38 -3.49
C ASP A 24 -37.00 -18.62 -3.77
N GLY A 25 -36.93 -19.54 -2.81
CA GLY A 25 -36.13 -20.76 -2.88
C GLY A 25 -34.70 -20.62 -2.34
N ILE A 26 -34.31 -19.43 -1.92
CA ILE A 26 -33.05 -19.18 -1.21
C ILE A 26 -33.34 -19.02 0.27
N THR A 27 -32.49 -19.62 1.09
CA THR A 27 -32.43 -19.46 2.54
C THR A 27 -31.11 -18.89 2.96
N TYR A 28 -31.06 -18.23 4.09
CA TYR A 28 -29.81 -17.73 4.64
C TYR A 28 -29.61 -18.17 6.08
N HIS A 29 -28.37 -18.31 6.48
CA HIS A 29 -27.93 -18.53 7.84
C HIS A 29 -26.86 -17.50 8.21
N TYR A 30 -27.01 -16.87 9.36
CA TYR A 30 -26.07 -15.91 9.89
C TYR A 30 -25.20 -16.57 10.95
N GLU A 31 -23.89 -16.45 10.80
CA GLU A 31 -22.92 -17.01 11.73
C GLU A 31 -21.74 -16.08 11.98
N LYS A 32 -21.09 -16.26 13.12
CA LYS A 32 -19.82 -15.62 13.44
C LYS A 32 -18.69 -16.59 13.09
N SER A 33 -17.84 -16.21 12.19
CA SER A 33 -16.56 -16.88 11.92
C SER A 33 -15.49 -16.38 12.91
N GLU A 34 -14.64 -17.29 13.39
CA GLU A 34 -13.49 -16.90 14.23
C GLU A 34 -12.37 -16.21 13.42
N VAL A 35 -12.35 -16.41 12.10
CA VAL A 35 -11.30 -15.88 11.19
C VAL A 35 -11.81 -14.67 10.42
N ASP A 36 -13.06 -14.74 9.91
CA ASP A 36 -13.59 -13.80 8.91
C ASP A 36 -14.65 -12.84 9.46
N GLY A 37 -14.89 -12.84 10.77
CA GLY A 37 -15.90 -11.97 11.38
C GLY A 37 -17.34 -12.47 11.20
N TYR A 38 -18.26 -11.60 10.82
CA TYR A 38 -19.68 -11.95 10.66
C TYR A 38 -20.02 -12.25 9.20
N CYS A 39 -20.63 -13.42 8.96
CA CYS A 39 -20.91 -13.93 7.64
C CYS A 39 -22.38 -14.35 7.49
N LEU A 40 -22.98 -14.04 6.35
CA LEU A 40 -24.24 -14.62 5.90
C LEU A 40 -23.98 -15.69 4.85
N ASN A 41 -24.39 -16.90 5.17
CA ASN A 41 -24.34 -18.04 4.26
C ASN A 41 -25.68 -18.19 3.57
N PHE A 42 -25.70 -18.17 2.25
CA PHE A 42 -26.89 -18.38 1.44
C PHE A 42 -26.89 -19.79 0.84
N SER A 43 -28.03 -20.45 0.86
CA SER A 43 -28.19 -21.77 0.31
C SER A 43 -29.58 -21.96 -0.32
N GLY A 44 -29.67 -22.87 -1.28
CA GLY A 44 -30.90 -23.19 -1.96
C GLY A 44 -30.81 -23.12 -3.48
N GLN A 45 -31.97 -23.21 -4.13
CA GLN A 45 -32.13 -23.04 -5.57
C GLN A 45 -33.22 -22.04 -5.86
N PRO A 46 -32.94 -20.99 -6.63
CA PRO A 46 -33.97 -20.05 -7.04
C PRO A 46 -35.03 -20.75 -7.86
N THR A 47 -36.28 -20.35 -7.71
CA THR A 47 -37.42 -21.00 -8.36
C THR A 47 -37.66 -20.50 -9.79
N LYS A 48 -37.06 -19.37 -10.19
CA LYS A 48 -37.22 -18.76 -11.52
C LYS A 48 -35.92 -18.07 -11.95
N ALA A 49 -35.71 -18.00 -13.27
CA ALA A 49 -34.70 -17.13 -13.83
C ALA A 49 -35.12 -15.64 -13.73
N GLY A 50 -34.16 -14.75 -13.46
CA GLY A 50 -34.44 -13.32 -13.32
C GLY A 50 -33.32 -12.55 -12.61
N ILE A 51 -33.57 -11.26 -12.42
CA ILE A 51 -32.71 -10.34 -11.68
C ILE A 51 -33.34 -10.10 -10.32
N TYR A 52 -32.62 -10.37 -9.26
CA TYR A 52 -33.09 -10.33 -7.88
C TYR A 52 -32.24 -9.40 -7.03
N PRO A 53 -32.70 -8.16 -6.80
CA PRO A 53 -32.03 -7.31 -5.83
C PRO A 53 -32.16 -7.92 -4.44
N TYR A 54 -31.06 -7.99 -3.71
CA TYR A 54 -31.13 -8.32 -2.29
C TYR A 54 -30.49 -7.24 -1.43
N GLN A 55 -31.00 -7.14 -0.20
CA GLN A 55 -30.59 -6.12 0.73
C GLN A 55 -30.43 -6.74 2.11
N ILE A 56 -29.31 -6.39 2.76
CA ILE A 56 -29.05 -6.73 4.14
C ILE A 56 -29.00 -5.44 4.95
N GLN A 57 -29.80 -5.34 6.00
CA GLN A 57 -29.72 -4.26 6.97
C GLN A 57 -29.15 -4.82 8.28
N TYR A 58 -28.13 -4.19 8.79
CA TYR A 58 -27.46 -4.59 10.03
C TYR A 58 -27.01 -3.38 10.85
N GLU A 59 -26.69 -3.62 12.10
CA GLU A 59 -26.32 -2.61 13.09
C GLU A 59 -25.12 -3.12 13.88
N ASP A 60 -24.15 -2.26 14.16
CA ASP A 60 -23.02 -2.55 15.02
C ASP A 60 -23.36 -2.38 16.52
N GLU A 61 -22.40 -2.67 17.41
CA GLU A 61 -22.58 -2.52 18.86
C GLU A 61 -22.80 -1.07 19.31
N LEU A 62 -22.43 -0.09 18.50
CA LEU A 62 -22.63 1.33 18.79
C LEU A 62 -23.99 1.84 18.30
N GLY A 63 -24.78 0.98 17.64
CA GLY A 63 -26.08 1.31 17.08
C GLY A 63 -26.01 2.01 15.72
N CYS A 64 -24.85 2.03 15.06
CA CYS A 64 -24.71 2.51 13.71
C CYS A 64 -25.36 1.53 12.74
N GLN A 65 -26.19 2.04 11.83
CA GLN A 65 -26.95 1.23 10.89
C GLN A 65 -26.27 1.20 9.53
N TYR A 66 -26.16 0.02 8.97
CA TYR A 66 -25.58 -0.25 7.67
C TYR A 66 -26.58 -0.92 6.76
N THR A 67 -26.44 -0.67 5.46
CA THR A 67 -27.24 -1.34 4.44
C THR A 67 -26.32 -1.81 3.31
N TYR A 68 -26.22 -3.12 3.16
CA TYR A 68 -25.57 -3.74 2.01
C TYR A 68 -26.62 -4.04 0.94
N LYS A 69 -26.35 -3.65 -0.31
CA LYS A 69 -27.24 -3.91 -1.45
C LYS A 69 -26.43 -4.49 -2.59
N THR A 70 -26.97 -5.55 -3.19
CA THR A 70 -26.44 -6.12 -4.42
C THR A 70 -27.55 -6.80 -5.20
N THR A 71 -27.21 -7.39 -6.34
CA THR A 71 -28.19 -8.03 -7.22
C THR A 71 -27.69 -9.41 -7.59
N TRP A 72 -28.52 -10.44 -7.39
CA TRP A 72 -28.26 -11.74 -7.96
C TRP A 72 -28.91 -11.87 -9.34
N ILE A 73 -28.14 -12.42 -10.27
CA ILE A 73 -28.68 -12.84 -11.55
C ILE A 73 -28.79 -14.35 -11.59
N ILE A 74 -29.93 -14.83 -11.96
CA ILE A 74 -30.26 -16.25 -11.99
C ILE A 74 -30.77 -16.59 -13.38
N GLY A 75 -30.02 -17.41 -14.10
CA GLY A 75 -30.41 -17.92 -15.41
C GLY A 75 -30.69 -19.42 -15.35
N ASP A 76 -31.29 -19.95 -16.40
CA ASP A 76 -31.43 -21.39 -16.65
C ASP A 76 -31.06 -21.70 -18.10
N ASN A 77 -31.10 -22.99 -18.49
CA ASN A 77 -30.74 -23.40 -19.84
C ASN A 77 -31.63 -22.77 -20.94
N ASN A 78 -32.79 -22.24 -20.59
CA ASN A 78 -33.75 -21.65 -21.54
C ASN A 78 -33.76 -20.14 -21.49
N THR A 79 -33.35 -19.55 -20.36
CA THR A 79 -33.46 -18.12 -20.07
C THR A 79 -32.10 -17.51 -19.83
N LEU A 80 -31.66 -16.65 -20.76
CA LEU A 80 -30.49 -15.82 -20.60
C LEU A 80 -30.84 -14.57 -19.80
N VAL A 81 -30.10 -14.28 -18.76
CA VAL A 81 -30.24 -13.10 -17.92
C VAL A 81 -28.89 -12.39 -17.86
N ALA A 82 -28.91 -11.07 -17.99
CA ALA A 82 -27.71 -10.26 -17.82
C ALA A 82 -28.00 -8.98 -17.05
N SER A 83 -27.03 -8.51 -16.30
CA SER A 83 -27.10 -7.28 -15.50
C SER A 83 -25.82 -6.48 -15.62
N MET A 84 -25.96 -5.16 -15.48
CA MET A 84 -24.88 -4.21 -15.29
C MET A 84 -25.25 -3.27 -14.15
N GLU A 85 -24.27 -2.66 -13.51
CA GLU A 85 -24.49 -1.60 -12.54
C GLU A 85 -25.29 -0.45 -13.19
N ASP A 86 -26.35 0.00 -12.52
CA ASP A 86 -27.32 0.96 -13.10
C ASP A 86 -26.74 2.34 -13.41
N SER A 87 -25.69 2.74 -12.66
CA SER A 87 -25.07 4.03 -12.87
C SER A 87 -23.58 4.01 -12.58
N TYR A 88 -22.83 4.72 -13.37
CA TYR A 88 -21.39 4.83 -13.25
C TYR A 88 -20.95 6.29 -13.38
N LEU A 89 -19.98 6.66 -12.55
CA LEU A 89 -19.45 8.01 -12.54
C LEU A 89 -18.12 8.06 -13.31
N LEU A 90 -18.08 8.90 -14.36
CA LEU A 90 -16.86 9.20 -15.09
C LEU A 90 -16.56 10.71 -15.06
N TYR A 91 -15.33 11.09 -15.38
CA TYR A 91 -14.93 12.50 -15.42
C TYR A 91 -14.19 12.85 -16.70
N THR A 92 -14.29 14.14 -17.06
CA THR A 92 -13.70 14.67 -18.31
C THR A 92 -12.17 14.70 -18.32
N LYS A 93 -11.55 14.66 -17.14
CA LYS A 93 -10.10 14.54 -16.98
C LYS A 93 -9.80 13.46 -15.93
N GLY A 94 -8.83 12.64 -16.18
CA GLY A 94 -8.43 11.58 -15.28
C GLY A 94 -7.75 10.48 -16.04
N ASN A 95 -7.40 9.42 -15.35
CA ASN A 95 -6.70 8.30 -15.95
C ASN A 95 -7.39 7.76 -17.21
N VAL A 96 -6.58 7.39 -18.15
CA VAL A 96 -6.92 6.97 -19.51
C VAL A 96 -7.83 5.75 -19.58
N TYR A 97 -7.96 5.02 -18.48
CA TYR A 97 -8.76 3.81 -18.40
C TYR A 97 -10.04 4.03 -17.59
N GLN A 98 -11.16 4.04 -18.29
CA GLN A 98 -12.48 4.17 -17.70
C GLN A 98 -13.35 3.03 -18.23
N ALA A 99 -13.56 2.01 -17.41
CA ALA A 99 -14.35 0.84 -17.75
C ALA A 99 -15.45 0.59 -16.73
N SER A 100 -16.51 -0.06 -17.16
CA SER A 100 -17.58 -0.53 -16.28
C SER A 100 -17.08 -1.62 -15.32
N ASN A 101 -17.90 -1.96 -14.35
CA ASN A 101 -17.82 -3.30 -13.77
C ASN A 101 -18.12 -4.36 -14.82
N PRO A 102 -17.70 -5.61 -14.63
CA PRO A 102 -18.05 -6.69 -15.56
C PRO A 102 -19.55 -6.80 -15.77
N ILE A 103 -19.96 -7.17 -16.99
CA ILE A 103 -21.36 -7.54 -17.26
C ILE A 103 -21.58 -8.91 -16.64
N GLU A 104 -22.48 -8.98 -15.69
CA GLU A 104 -22.87 -10.25 -15.10
C GLU A 104 -23.85 -10.95 -16.02
N VAL A 105 -23.59 -12.22 -16.36
CA VAL A 105 -24.44 -13.03 -17.23
C VAL A 105 -24.72 -14.38 -16.61
N ALA A 106 -25.98 -14.85 -16.68
CA ALA A 106 -26.38 -16.17 -16.21
C ALA A 106 -27.34 -16.85 -17.17
N GLY A 107 -27.26 -18.18 -17.27
CA GLY A 107 -28.13 -19.01 -18.08
C GLY A 107 -27.61 -19.27 -19.51
N GLY A 108 -28.46 -19.84 -20.36
CA GLY A 108 -28.07 -20.26 -21.70
C GLY A 108 -27.01 -21.38 -21.69
N SER A 109 -26.05 -21.29 -22.61
CA SER A 109 -24.97 -22.30 -22.75
C SER A 109 -23.74 -22.03 -21.87
N GLY A 110 -23.69 -20.86 -21.21
CA GLY A 110 -22.53 -20.41 -20.44
C GLY A 110 -21.46 -19.72 -21.27
N SER A 111 -21.65 -19.51 -22.56
CA SER A 111 -20.71 -18.84 -23.47
C SER A 111 -21.43 -17.75 -24.27
N TYR A 112 -20.87 -16.53 -24.28
CA TYR A 112 -21.59 -15.35 -24.76
C TYR A 112 -20.74 -14.47 -25.67
N THR A 113 -21.43 -13.72 -26.53
CA THR A 113 -20.85 -12.60 -27.29
C THR A 113 -21.51 -11.29 -26.87
N PHE A 114 -20.74 -10.22 -26.91
CA PHE A 114 -21.15 -8.89 -26.49
C PHE A 114 -21.05 -7.92 -27.68
N GLU A 115 -22.07 -7.09 -27.88
CA GLU A 115 -22.14 -6.12 -28.96
C GLU A 115 -22.74 -4.80 -28.45
N ILE A 116 -22.10 -3.67 -28.74
CA ILE A 116 -22.67 -2.36 -28.48
C ILE A 116 -23.81 -2.09 -29.47
N ALA A 117 -25.00 -1.81 -28.98
CA ALA A 117 -26.11 -1.53 -29.83
C ALA A 117 -26.05 -0.11 -30.46
N ASP A 118 -26.54 0.04 -31.69
CA ASP A 118 -26.47 1.27 -32.51
C ASP A 118 -27.12 2.51 -31.85
N ASN A 119 -28.05 2.30 -30.92
CA ASN A 119 -28.70 3.35 -30.17
C ASN A 119 -27.99 3.81 -28.93
N SER A 120 -26.77 3.34 -28.71
CA SER A 120 -25.89 3.74 -27.60
C SER A 120 -25.28 5.12 -27.85
N ASP A 121 -24.98 5.86 -26.78
CA ASP A 121 -24.16 7.06 -26.88
C ASP A 121 -22.76 6.71 -27.46
N PRO A 122 -22.20 7.54 -28.33
CA PRO A 122 -20.92 7.28 -28.97
C PRO A 122 -19.78 7.31 -27.97
N GLY A 123 -18.77 6.48 -28.20
CA GLY A 123 -17.58 6.40 -27.37
C GLY A 123 -17.50 5.13 -26.53
N ALA A 124 -18.53 4.29 -26.54
CA ALA A 124 -18.49 2.98 -25.91
C ALA A 124 -17.77 1.96 -26.79
N TYR A 125 -17.03 1.05 -26.16
CA TYR A 125 -16.38 -0.10 -26.81
C TYR A 125 -16.37 -1.29 -25.86
N ILE A 126 -16.29 -2.51 -26.42
CA ILE A 126 -16.07 -3.71 -25.62
C ILE A 126 -14.59 -3.75 -25.25
N ASP A 127 -14.30 -3.93 -23.97
CA ASP A 127 -12.95 -4.11 -23.48
C ASP A 127 -12.65 -5.61 -23.47
N GLU A 128 -11.95 -6.06 -24.50
CA GLU A 128 -11.57 -7.46 -24.70
C GLU A 128 -10.30 -7.84 -23.94
N ASP A 129 -9.53 -6.87 -23.46
CA ASP A 129 -8.27 -7.10 -22.74
C ASP A 129 -8.48 -7.36 -21.23
N TYR A 130 -9.72 -7.42 -20.79
CA TYR A 130 -10.04 -7.68 -19.40
C TYR A 130 -9.99 -9.18 -19.08
N TYR A 131 -8.94 -9.59 -18.40
CA TYR A 131 -8.84 -10.90 -17.77
C TYR A 131 -9.39 -10.83 -16.35
N SER A 132 -10.48 -11.56 -16.06
CA SER A 132 -10.85 -11.86 -14.70
C SER A 132 -10.31 -13.26 -14.35
N ASP A 133 -9.56 -13.37 -13.25
CA ASP A 133 -9.00 -14.66 -12.80
C ASP A 133 -10.09 -15.68 -12.40
N ASP A 134 -11.36 -15.25 -12.28
CA ASP A 134 -12.44 -16.09 -11.75
C ASP A 134 -13.53 -16.50 -12.75
N THR A 135 -13.65 -15.87 -13.93
CA THR A 135 -14.66 -16.28 -14.92
C THR A 135 -14.19 -15.98 -16.35
N ASP A 136 -14.05 -16.98 -17.16
CA ASP A 136 -13.56 -16.93 -18.55
C ASP A 136 -14.42 -16.10 -19.54
N GLU A 137 -15.50 -15.41 -19.11
CA GLU A 137 -16.49 -14.84 -20.02
C GLU A 137 -17.13 -13.50 -19.61
N ALA A 138 -16.49 -12.74 -18.70
CA ALA A 138 -16.98 -11.43 -18.35
C ALA A 138 -16.42 -10.35 -19.27
N ALA A 139 -17.26 -9.62 -19.99
CA ALA A 139 -16.86 -8.43 -20.74
C ALA A 139 -17.00 -7.18 -19.87
N ARG A 140 -16.11 -6.21 -20.07
CA ARG A 140 -16.26 -4.83 -19.59
C ARG A 140 -16.56 -3.91 -20.74
N ILE A 141 -17.18 -2.76 -20.41
CA ILE A 141 -17.42 -1.71 -21.37
C ILE A 141 -16.51 -0.54 -21.07
N GLY A 142 -15.61 -0.23 -21.97
CA GLY A 142 -14.86 1.01 -21.96
C GLY A 142 -15.70 2.15 -22.52
N PHE A 143 -15.46 3.36 -22.05
CA PHE A 143 -16.15 4.54 -22.53
C PHE A 143 -15.21 5.75 -22.66
N HIS A 144 -15.11 6.26 -23.88
CA HIS A 144 -14.35 7.46 -24.20
C HIS A 144 -15.28 8.61 -24.56
N ASN A 145 -15.56 9.48 -23.60
CA ASN A 145 -16.31 10.69 -23.90
C ASN A 145 -15.89 11.84 -22.98
N SER A 146 -15.39 12.91 -23.56
CA SER A 146 -14.96 14.11 -22.84
C SER A 146 -16.07 15.14 -22.61
N THR A 147 -17.28 14.89 -23.11
CA THR A 147 -18.42 15.80 -22.91
C THR A 147 -19.21 15.43 -21.67
N PRO A 148 -19.40 16.37 -20.71
CA PRO A 148 -20.23 16.13 -19.54
C PRO A 148 -21.67 15.82 -19.86
N GLY A 149 -22.35 15.15 -18.95
CA GLY A 149 -23.77 14.82 -19.06
C GLY A 149 -24.04 13.34 -18.86
N ASN A 150 -25.34 13.00 -18.86
CA ASN A 150 -25.77 11.62 -18.77
C ASN A 150 -25.65 10.94 -20.13
N LYS A 151 -25.05 9.76 -20.14
CA LYS A 151 -24.87 8.91 -21.30
C LYS A 151 -25.53 7.57 -21.06
N THR A 152 -25.93 6.91 -22.13
CA THR A 152 -26.54 5.58 -22.05
C THR A 152 -25.89 4.67 -23.09
N VAL A 153 -25.43 3.50 -22.63
CA VAL A 153 -24.92 2.45 -23.48
C VAL A 153 -25.82 1.23 -23.35
N TYR A 154 -26.14 0.63 -24.47
CA TYR A 154 -26.90 -0.61 -24.55
C TYR A 154 -25.97 -1.70 -25.07
N VAL A 155 -25.90 -2.82 -24.36
CA VAL A 155 -25.07 -3.95 -24.74
C VAL A 155 -25.97 -5.15 -25.00
N LYS A 156 -25.87 -5.70 -26.18
CA LYS A 156 -26.56 -6.94 -26.54
C LYS A 156 -25.63 -8.12 -26.16
N VAL A 157 -26.14 -8.95 -25.28
CA VAL A 157 -25.50 -10.21 -24.89
C VAL A 157 -26.21 -11.33 -25.63
N THR A 158 -25.47 -12.20 -26.33
CA THR A 158 -26.03 -13.28 -27.14
C THR A 158 -25.33 -14.60 -26.81
N ASP A 159 -26.11 -15.66 -26.60
CA ASP A 159 -25.60 -17.00 -26.39
C ASP A 159 -24.91 -17.52 -27.68
N THR A 160 -23.68 -18.04 -27.55
CA THR A 160 -22.89 -18.47 -28.71
C THR A 160 -23.43 -19.75 -29.36
N LYS A 161 -24.12 -20.61 -28.60
CA LYS A 161 -24.68 -21.90 -29.10
C LYS A 161 -26.13 -21.76 -29.57
N ASP A 162 -26.85 -20.74 -29.08
CA ASP A 162 -28.22 -20.47 -29.48
C ASP A 162 -28.42 -18.94 -29.66
N THR A 163 -28.08 -18.46 -30.82
CA THR A 163 -28.14 -17.02 -31.15
C THR A 163 -29.54 -16.40 -31.10
N ALA A 164 -30.60 -17.23 -31.00
CA ALA A 164 -31.96 -16.73 -30.75
C ALA A 164 -32.11 -16.27 -29.27
N LYS A 165 -31.28 -16.70 -28.38
CA LYS A 165 -31.24 -16.25 -27.00
C LYS A 165 -30.31 -15.05 -26.89
N SER A 166 -30.92 -13.89 -26.74
CA SER A 166 -30.21 -12.64 -26.49
C SER A 166 -30.96 -11.76 -25.51
N VAL A 167 -30.22 -10.95 -24.79
CA VAL A 167 -30.75 -9.93 -23.87
C VAL A 167 -29.99 -8.63 -24.07
N VAL A 168 -30.65 -7.51 -23.86
CA VAL A 168 -29.98 -6.20 -23.90
C VAL A 168 -29.93 -5.63 -22.49
N VAL A 169 -28.73 -5.33 -22.03
CA VAL A 169 -28.50 -4.61 -20.79
C VAL A 169 -28.26 -3.13 -21.06
N LYS A 170 -28.59 -2.31 -20.08
CA LYS A 170 -28.48 -0.86 -20.14
C LYS A 170 -27.48 -0.39 -19.08
N TRP A 171 -26.50 0.39 -19.52
CA TRP A 171 -25.54 1.05 -18.63
C TRP A 171 -25.74 2.55 -18.69
N GLN A 172 -25.92 3.18 -17.52
CA GLN A 172 -26.04 4.63 -17.39
C GLN A 172 -24.75 5.21 -16.85
N ILE A 173 -24.24 6.24 -17.52
CA ILE A 173 -22.97 6.87 -17.21
C ILE A 173 -23.22 8.34 -16.93
N HIS A 174 -22.69 8.84 -15.80
CA HIS A 174 -22.71 10.26 -15.46
C HIS A 174 -21.32 10.84 -15.68
N VAL A 175 -21.10 11.55 -16.78
CA VAL A 175 -19.83 12.22 -17.07
C VAL A 175 -19.84 13.59 -16.41
N LYS A 176 -18.94 13.82 -15.47
CA LYS A 176 -18.79 15.08 -14.71
C LYS A 176 -17.59 15.89 -15.21
N ASN A 177 -17.71 17.21 -15.17
CA ASN A 177 -16.54 18.08 -15.32
C ASN A 177 -15.60 17.93 -14.14
N THR A 178 -14.30 18.05 -14.43
CA THR A 178 -13.29 18.20 -13.39
C THR A 178 -12.89 19.67 -13.23
N PHE A 179 -12.58 20.05 -12.02
CA PHE A 179 -12.04 21.34 -11.64
C PHE A 179 -10.65 21.15 -11.06
N ARG A 180 -9.69 21.96 -11.52
CA ARG A 180 -8.37 21.96 -10.91
C ARG A 180 -8.40 22.72 -9.60
N ILE A 181 -8.02 22.03 -8.54
CA ILE A 181 -7.70 22.66 -7.25
C ILE A 181 -6.20 22.66 -7.04
N ILE A 182 -5.72 23.78 -6.49
CA ILE A 182 -4.33 23.93 -6.04
C ILE A 182 -4.36 23.90 -4.53
N CYS A 183 -3.51 23.08 -3.92
CA CYS A 183 -3.46 22.90 -2.48
C CYS A 183 -2.08 23.33 -1.96
N ASN A 184 -2.08 24.36 -1.14
CA ASN A 184 -0.91 24.77 -0.37
C ASN A 184 -0.99 24.16 1.02
N VAL A 185 0.09 23.55 1.49
CA VAL A 185 0.15 22.99 2.85
C VAL A 185 1.18 23.77 3.65
N LEU A 186 0.72 24.35 4.73
CA LEU A 186 1.56 25.10 5.65
C LEU A 186 1.75 24.32 6.95
N ASP A 187 2.91 24.43 7.55
CA ASP A 187 3.15 23.98 8.92
C ASP A 187 2.44 24.88 9.95
N SER A 188 2.46 24.52 11.21
CA SER A 188 1.80 25.29 12.28
C SER A 188 2.47 26.64 12.58
N ALA A 189 3.64 26.91 12.05
CA ALA A 189 4.32 28.20 12.12
C ALA A 189 4.03 29.10 10.90
N GLY A 190 3.26 28.59 9.91
CA GLY A 190 2.86 29.31 8.69
C GLY A 190 3.85 29.22 7.52
N GLY A 191 4.87 28.41 7.63
CA GLY A 191 5.79 28.11 6.51
C GLY A 191 5.28 26.96 5.64
N THR A 192 5.75 26.85 4.39
CA THR A 192 5.41 25.74 3.50
C THR A 192 5.91 24.42 4.10
N TYR A 193 5.02 23.44 4.22
CA TYR A 193 5.37 22.10 4.66
C TYR A 193 6.02 21.29 3.53
N LYS A 194 7.30 20.94 3.69
CA LYS A 194 8.15 20.36 2.61
C LYS A 194 8.28 18.83 2.62
N GLN A 195 7.66 18.15 3.58
CA GLN A 195 7.79 16.70 3.74
C GLN A 195 6.49 15.92 3.43
N ALA A 196 5.54 16.53 2.75
CA ALA A 196 4.37 15.81 2.24
C ALA A 196 4.81 14.80 1.16
N ARG A 197 4.35 13.54 1.29
CA ARG A 197 4.64 12.45 0.34
C ARG A 197 3.47 12.18 -0.59
N SER A 198 2.26 12.32 -0.07
CA SER A 198 1.04 12.15 -0.85
C SER A 198 -0.09 13.01 -0.29
N MET A 199 -1.00 13.36 -1.16
CA MET A 199 -2.25 14.02 -0.80
C MET A 199 -3.39 13.34 -1.55
N MET A 200 -4.49 13.08 -0.85
CA MET A 200 -5.65 12.41 -1.38
C MET A 200 -6.92 13.16 -1.00
N LEU A 201 -7.88 13.11 -1.91
CA LEU A 201 -9.21 13.66 -1.70
C LEU A 201 -10.22 12.50 -1.80
N TYR A 202 -10.91 12.23 -0.69
CA TYR A 202 -11.94 11.19 -0.60
C TYR A 202 -13.32 11.83 -0.67
N GLY A 203 -14.13 11.44 -1.65
CA GLY A 203 -15.51 11.89 -1.76
C GLY A 203 -16.39 11.40 -0.62
N LYS A 204 -17.19 12.30 -0.03
CA LYS A 204 -18.03 12.02 1.15
C LYS A 204 -19.51 11.76 0.85
N GLU A 205 -19.97 11.98 -0.36
CA GLU A 205 -21.39 11.78 -0.68
C GLU A 205 -21.73 10.30 -0.91
N PRO A 206 -23.00 9.89 -0.67
CA PRO A 206 -23.40 8.49 -0.74
C PRO A 206 -23.05 7.77 -2.05
N ASN A 207 -22.94 8.52 -3.14
CA ASN A 207 -22.54 8.01 -4.45
C ASN A 207 -21.06 8.28 -4.79
N ASN A 208 -20.32 8.97 -3.91
CA ASN A 208 -18.93 9.42 -4.14
C ASN A 208 -17.93 8.84 -3.13
N TYR A 209 -18.35 8.07 -2.13
CA TYR A 209 -17.44 7.53 -1.12
C TYR A 209 -16.32 6.62 -1.68
N ARG A 210 -16.47 6.13 -2.92
CA ARG A 210 -15.41 5.38 -3.63
C ARG A 210 -14.54 6.28 -4.51
N THR A 211 -14.87 7.55 -4.65
CA THR A 211 -14.13 8.46 -5.50
C THR A 211 -12.90 8.95 -4.77
N LYS A 212 -11.74 8.49 -5.21
CA LYS A 212 -10.44 8.93 -4.71
C LYS A 212 -9.75 9.73 -5.80
N PHE A 213 -9.26 10.90 -5.46
CA PHE A 213 -8.38 11.68 -6.32
C PHE A 213 -7.02 11.82 -5.65
N TYR A 214 -5.99 11.45 -6.39
CA TYR A 214 -4.61 11.64 -5.96
C TYR A 214 -4.14 12.99 -6.46
N ALA A 215 -3.63 13.82 -5.57
CA ALA A 215 -3.01 15.06 -5.96
C ALA A 215 -1.57 14.79 -6.46
N GLU A 216 -1.16 15.54 -7.46
CA GLU A 216 0.18 15.57 -7.99
C GLU A 216 0.95 16.75 -7.38
N TYR A 217 2.26 16.59 -7.21
CA TYR A 217 3.12 17.64 -6.67
C TYR A 217 3.89 18.35 -7.78
N ASP A 218 3.67 19.66 -7.91
CA ASP A 218 4.46 20.55 -8.76
C ASP A 218 5.67 21.08 -7.96
N SER A 219 6.81 20.44 -8.15
CA SER A 219 8.05 20.81 -7.45
C SER A 219 8.58 22.21 -7.80
N SER A 220 8.21 22.73 -8.99
CA SER A 220 8.63 24.07 -9.43
C SER A 220 7.87 25.19 -8.70
N LYS A 221 6.69 24.90 -8.20
CA LYS A 221 5.82 25.83 -7.48
C LYS A 221 5.66 25.47 -6.00
N GLU A 222 6.21 24.34 -5.57
CA GLU A 222 6.04 23.78 -4.22
C GLU A 222 4.55 23.63 -3.84
N GLN A 223 3.71 23.19 -4.79
CA GLN A 223 2.26 23.09 -4.64
C GLN A 223 1.73 21.73 -5.05
N TRP A 224 0.68 21.29 -4.38
CA TRP A 224 -0.10 20.13 -4.79
C TRP A 224 -1.27 20.57 -5.69
N TYR A 225 -1.66 19.75 -6.64
CA TYR A 225 -2.85 19.98 -7.44
C TYR A 225 -3.58 18.68 -7.75
N ALA A 226 -4.88 18.76 -7.89
CA ALA A 226 -5.73 17.67 -8.33
C ALA A 226 -6.82 18.16 -9.25
N ASP A 227 -7.20 17.36 -10.25
CA ASP A 227 -8.38 17.58 -11.06
C ASP A 227 -9.52 16.72 -10.48
N VAL A 228 -10.49 17.34 -9.81
CA VAL A 228 -11.58 16.68 -9.07
C VAL A 228 -12.93 17.11 -9.59
N ILE A 229 -13.96 16.30 -9.39
CA ILE A 229 -15.35 16.68 -9.72
C ILE A 229 -15.97 17.56 -8.63
N GLU A 230 -17.09 18.17 -8.90
CA GLU A 230 -17.89 18.87 -7.89
C GLU A 230 -18.33 17.90 -6.78
N GLY A 231 -18.13 18.30 -5.51
CA GLY A 231 -18.49 17.47 -4.36
C GLY A 231 -17.90 17.94 -3.04
N THR A 232 -18.17 17.15 -2.00
CA THR A 232 -17.60 17.33 -0.68
C THR A 232 -16.55 16.23 -0.43
N TYR A 233 -15.39 16.62 0.10
CA TYR A 233 -14.24 15.75 0.26
C TYR A 233 -13.65 15.78 1.65
N SER A 234 -13.11 14.65 2.09
CA SER A 234 -12.05 14.61 3.08
C SER A 234 -10.71 14.79 2.36
N VAL A 235 -9.95 15.78 2.74
CA VAL A 235 -8.61 16.03 2.20
C VAL A 235 -7.59 15.51 3.20
N GLU A 236 -6.82 14.53 2.78
CA GLU A 236 -5.85 13.83 3.62
C GLU A 236 -4.45 13.98 3.06
N MET A 237 -3.49 14.13 3.94
CA MET A 237 -2.08 14.20 3.59
C MET A 237 -1.29 13.17 4.38
N SER A 238 -0.36 12.49 3.71
CA SER A 238 0.67 11.67 4.34
C SER A 238 2.04 12.30 4.10
N GLY A 239 2.84 12.40 5.14
CA GLY A 239 4.20 12.94 5.10
C GLY A 239 5.18 12.08 5.88
N GLU A 240 6.46 12.46 5.87
CA GLU A 240 7.49 11.73 6.62
C GLU A 240 7.25 11.75 8.13
N SER A 241 6.81 12.87 8.65
CA SER A 241 6.65 13.09 10.10
C SER A 241 5.19 13.28 10.52
N ALA A 242 4.25 13.36 9.58
CA ALA A 242 2.84 13.59 9.88
C ALA A 242 1.93 13.00 8.81
N SER A 243 0.87 12.35 9.26
CA SER A 243 -0.29 12.03 8.42
C SER A 243 -1.50 12.65 9.10
N GLU A 244 -2.26 13.46 8.37
CA GLU A 244 -3.34 14.27 8.93
C GLU A 244 -4.48 14.44 7.95
N VAL A 245 -5.70 14.44 8.48
CA VAL A 245 -6.88 14.95 7.77
C VAL A 245 -6.83 16.49 7.83
N LEU A 246 -6.54 17.09 6.69
CA LEU A 246 -6.39 18.54 6.58
C LEU A 246 -7.74 19.26 6.69
N GLU A 247 -8.76 18.73 6.02
CA GLU A 247 -10.13 19.22 6.06
C GLU A 247 -11.12 18.08 5.79
N GLU A 248 -12.08 17.89 6.69
CA GLU A 248 -13.05 16.80 6.57
C GLU A 248 -14.22 17.07 5.63
N ASN A 249 -14.60 18.32 5.43
CA ASN A 249 -15.76 18.72 4.65
C ASN A 249 -15.39 19.80 3.63
N CYS A 250 -14.35 19.53 2.85
CA CYS A 250 -13.86 20.41 1.80
C CYS A 250 -14.85 20.42 0.64
N ILE A 251 -15.61 21.50 0.45
CA ILE A 251 -16.56 21.65 -0.63
C ILE A 251 -15.86 22.24 -1.86
N ILE A 252 -15.96 21.54 -2.99
CA ILE A 252 -15.37 21.94 -4.27
C ILE A 252 -16.47 22.05 -5.31
N THR A 253 -16.66 23.23 -5.88
CA THR A 253 -17.67 23.50 -6.92
C THR A 253 -17.08 24.17 -8.15
N LYS A 254 -15.82 24.55 -8.11
CA LYS A 254 -15.09 25.24 -9.19
C LYS A 254 -13.59 25.08 -9.02
N ALA A 255 -12.82 25.47 -10.04
CA ALA A 255 -11.37 25.59 -9.91
C ALA A 255 -11.02 26.67 -8.87
N GLU A 256 -10.18 26.32 -7.90
CA GLU A 256 -9.79 27.19 -6.81
C GLU A 256 -8.43 26.81 -6.21
N GLU A 257 -7.90 27.72 -5.43
CA GLU A 257 -6.70 27.51 -4.61
C GLU A 257 -7.11 27.45 -3.13
N LYS A 258 -6.63 26.43 -2.43
CA LYS A 258 -6.87 26.19 -1.01
C LYS A 258 -5.57 26.14 -0.23
N THR A 259 -5.59 26.68 0.96
CA THR A 259 -4.46 26.61 1.89
C THR A 259 -4.89 25.86 3.13
N PHE A 260 -4.18 24.79 3.42
CA PHE A 260 -4.35 23.95 4.61
C PHE A 260 -3.20 24.20 5.57
N VAL A 261 -3.51 24.29 6.84
CA VAL A 261 -2.52 24.49 7.90
C VAL A 261 -2.51 23.24 8.78
N LEU A 262 -1.35 22.59 8.88
CA LEU A 262 -1.16 21.43 9.75
C LEU A 262 -1.36 21.81 11.21
N LYS A 263 -2.00 20.92 11.96
CA LYS A 263 -2.20 21.11 13.39
C LYS A 263 -1.02 20.51 14.15
N ASN A 264 -0.43 21.32 15.04
CA ASN A 264 0.63 20.87 15.94
C ASN A 264 1.87 20.26 15.24
N ILE A 265 2.27 20.79 14.09
CA ILE A 265 3.47 20.38 13.35
C ILE A 265 4.35 21.61 13.10
N TYR A 266 5.53 21.64 13.68
CA TYR A 266 6.44 22.78 13.66
C TYR A 266 7.79 22.41 13.04
N PRO A 267 8.39 23.30 12.25
CA PRO A 267 9.70 23.06 11.64
C PRO A 267 10.81 23.18 12.70
N VAL A 268 11.74 22.23 12.64
CA VAL A 268 12.98 22.20 13.41
C VAL A 268 14.14 22.24 12.44
N GLU A 269 14.84 23.35 12.37
CA GLU A 269 16.04 23.52 11.55
C GLU A 269 17.27 23.13 12.36
N ILE A 270 18.02 22.15 11.86
CA ILE A 270 19.23 21.65 12.49
C ILE A 270 20.42 22.19 11.70
N THR A 271 21.28 22.96 12.37
CA THR A 271 22.51 23.47 11.77
C THR A 271 23.71 22.67 12.29
N SER A 272 24.66 22.38 11.41
CA SER A 272 25.91 21.67 11.72
C SER A 272 27.03 22.22 10.84
N ALA A 273 28.28 22.03 11.26
CA ALA A 273 29.43 22.23 10.39
C ALA A 273 29.57 21.14 9.35
N ASP A 274 28.93 19.99 9.56
CA ASP A 274 28.95 18.83 8.69
C ASP A 274 27.68 18.75 7.82
N ASP A 275 27.77 18.06 6.68
CA ASP A 275 26.61 17.77 5.86
C ASP A 275 25.67 16.79 6.59
N LEU A 276 24.42 17.21 6.74
CA LEU A 276 23.38 16.44 7.40
C LEU A 276 22.47 15.67 6.43
N SER A 277 22.66 15.78 5.13
CA SER A 277 21.77 15.16 4.12
C SER A 277 21.60 13.64 4.26
N GLY A 278 22.66 12.95 4.72
CA GLY A 278 22.65 11.53 5.01
C GLY A 278 22.32 11.16 6.46
N VAL A 279 22.00 12.12 7.33
CA VAL A 279 21.74 11.86 8.74
C VAL A 279 20.28 11.48 8.96
N PHE A 280 20.05 10.35 9.62
CA PHE A 280 18.73 9.93 10.12
C PHE A 280 18.64 10.20 11.61
N TRP A 281 17.50 10.76 12.04
CA TRP A 281 17.24 11.14 13.43
C TRP A 281 16.30 10.14 14.08
N TYR A 282 16.64 9.71 15.29
CA TYR A 282 15.92 8.72 16.09
C TYR A 282 15.60 9.30 17.47
N ASP A 283 14.50 8.86 18.09
CA ASP A 283 14.09 9.27 19.42
C ASP A 283 14.97 8.66 20.53
N GLU A 284 15.59 7.50 20.26
CA GLU A 284 16.56 6.83 21.13
C GLU A 284 17.51 5.95 20.29
N GLU A 285 18.51 5.35 20.93
CA GLU A 285 19.40 4.43 20.27
C GLU A 285 18.68 3.11 19.94
N GLY A 286 18.49 2.83 18.64
CA GLY A 286 17.69 1.70 18.15
C GLY A 286 16.17 1.97 18.15
N GLY A 287 15.75 3.19 18.39
CA GLY A 287 14.35 3.62 18.37
C GLY A 287 13.80 3.89 16.98
N SER A 288 12.61 4.47 16.96
CA SER A 288 11.92 4.82 15.71
C SER A 288 12.61 5.98 15.00
N GLN A 289 12.66 5.91 13.66
CA GLN A 289 13.14 7.01 12.84
C GLN A 289 12.14 8.17 12.90
N ILE A 290 12.60 9.33 13.35
CA ILE A 290 11.82 10.56 13.47
C ILE A 290 11.90 11.41 12.18
N GLY A 291 13.00 11.33 11.46
CA GLY A 291 13.19 12.05 10.21
C GLY A 291 14.63 12.00 9.72
N ARG A 292 14.96 12.83 8.73
CA ARG A 292 16.29 12.88 8.14
C ARG A 292 16.71 14.30 7.76
N GLY A 293 18.01 14.51 7.65
CA GLY A 293 18.60 15.77 7.16
C GLY A 293 18.56 16.90 8.18
N SER A 294 18.56 18.12 7.68
CA SER A 294 18.66 19.35 8.47
C SER A 294 17.32 20.00 8.79
N LEU A 295 16.21 19.46 8.29
CA LEU A 295 14.87 20.00 8.55
C LEU A 295 13.96 18.86 8.98
N LEU A 296 13.43 18.96 10.19
CA LEU A 296 12.42 18.07 10.73
C LEU A 296 11.10 18.84 10.94
N TYR A 297 10.00 18.10 11.03
CA TYR A 297 8.70 18.66 11.38
C TYR A 297 8.11 17.82 12.50
N LEU A 298 7.92 18.42 13.67
CA LEU A 298 7.56 17.70 14.88
C LEU A 298 6.42 18.40 15.64
N PRO A 299 5.62 17.64 16.41
CA PRO A 299 4.63 18.19 17.34
C PRO A 299 5.27 19.03 18.45
N LYS A 300 4.45 19.75 19.20
CA LYS A 300 4.87 20.36 20.48
C LYS A 300 5.40 19.28 21.42
N GLY A 301 6.53 19.55 22.06
CA GLY A 301 7.13 18.59 22.97
C GLY A 301 8.58 18.92 23.31
N THR A 302 9.15 18.09 24.16
CA THR A 302 10.58 18.11 24.51
C THR A 302 11.22 16.89 23.86
N TYR A 303 12.29 17.10 23.14
CA TYR A 303 12.95 16.08 22.30
C TYR A 303 14.40 15.90 22.72
N TYR A 304 14.81 14.65 22.69
CA TYR A 304 16.21 14.23 22.67
C TYR A 304 16.36 13.31 21.46
N LEU A 305 17.09 13.74 20.43
CA LEU A 305 17.25 12.99 19.21
C LEU A 305 18.70 12.59 19.00
N ILE A 306 18.87 11.36 18.49
CA ILE A 306 20.16 10.82 18.07
C ILE A 306 20.19 10.78 16.56
N GLY A 307 21.10 11.55 15.96
CA GLY A 307 21.38 11.54 14.53
C GLY A 307 22.46 10.53 14.21
N LYS A 308 22.23 9.70 13.21
CA LYS A 308 23.19 8.72 12.68
C LYS A 308 23.30 8.86 11.17
N ALA A 309 24.53 8.85 10.68
CA ALA A 309 24.84 8.70 9.26
C ALA A 309 25.83 7.55 9.10
N ILE A 310 25.66 6.80 8.02
CA ILE A 310 26.56 5.71 7.66
C ILE A 310 27.27 6.14 6.38
N ASN A 311 28.61 6.19 6.46
CA ASN A 311 29.46 6.45 5.30
C ASN A 311 30.48 5.32 5.19
N GLY A 312 30.20 4.35 4.34
CA GLY A 312 30.95 3.10 4.32
C GLY A 312 30.83 2.39 5.66
N MET A 313 31.96 2.17 6.34
CA MET A 313 32.03 1.54 7.68
C MET A 313 32.14 2.56 8.83
N GLU A 314 32.03 3.85 8.55
CA GLU A 314 31.98 4.87 9.60
C GLU A 314 30.53 5.19 9.96
N VAL A 315 30.19 5.09 11.22
CA VAL A 315 28.95 5.66 11.80
C VAL A 315 29.29 7.03 12.36
N ILE A 316 28.60 8.02 11.85
CA ILE A 316 28.66 9.38 12.38
C ILE A 316 27.44 9.53 13.28
N SER A 317 27.64 9.84 14.54
CA SER A 317 26.54 10.04 15.50
C SER A 317 26.65 11.38 16.20
N GLN A 318 25.50 11.98 16.45
CA GLN A 318 25.37 13.19 17.23
C GLN A 318 24.03 13.19 18.00
N SER A 319 23.94 13.96 19.04
CA SER A 319 22.70 14.12 19.79
C SER A 319 22.31 15.59 19.87
N ILE A 320 21.01 15.85 19.83
CA ILE A 320 20.42 17.18 20.01
C ILE A 320 19.28 17.12 21.01
N SER A 321 19.11 18.19 21.78
CA SER A 321 17.99 18.35 22.71
C SER A 321 17.35 19.71 22.49
N PHE A 322 16.02 19.75 22.46
CA PHE A 322 15.27 20.98 22.25
C PHE A 322 13.83 20.86 22.72
N GLN A 323 13.16 21.98 22.80
CA GLN A 323 11.73 22.05 23.11
C GLN A 323 11.00 22.84 22.02
N ILE A 324 9.85 22.30 21.59
CA ILE A 324 8.91 22.96 20.68
C ILE A 324 7.70 23.42 21.51
N VAL A 325 7.45 24.73 21.52
CA VAL A 325 6.30 25.31 22.24
C VAL A 325 5.18 25.68 21.25
N ASP A 326 5.43 26.63 20.36
CA ASP A 326 4.42 27.12 19.40
C ASP A 326 5.05 27.85 18.19
N SER A 327 6.31 27.62 17.91
CA SER A 327 7.03 28.30 16.84
C SER A 327 8.13 27.41 16.25
N LYS A 328 8.67 27.84 15.13
CA LYS A 328 9.87 27.27 14.54
C LYS A 328 11.03 27.22 15.54
N VAL A 329 11.76 26.11 15.56
CA VAL A 329 12.94 25.91 16.38
C VAL A 329 14.19 25.81 15.54
N ALA A 330 15.26 26.47 15.94
CA ALA A 330 16.59 26.30 15.35
C ALA A 330 17.50 25.63 16.40
N VAL A 331 18.12 24.53 16.01
CA VAL A 331 19.00 23.73 16.86
C VAL A 331 20.37 23.65 16.23
N LYS A 332 21.40 23.79 17.03
CA LYS A 332 22.77 23.52 16.59
C LYS A 332 23.17 22.13 17.03
N ALA A 333 23.54 21.31 16.08
CA ALA A 333 24.15 20.01 16.38
C ALA A 333 25.62 20.19 16.72
N GLU A 334 26.01 19.71 17.90
CA GLU A 334 27.39 19.82 18.37
C GLU A 334 28.12 18.47 18.20
N ASN A 335 29.36 18.53 17.67
CA ASN A 335 30.35 17.45 17.64
C ASN A 335 29.88 16.07 17.19
N LEU A 336 30.10 15.79 15.92
CA LEU A 336 30.00 14.45 15.35
C LEU A 336 30.98 13.49 16.04
N LYS A 337 30.47 12.42 16.60
CA LYS A 337 31.27 11.27 17.05
C LYS A 337 31.36 10.29 15.90
N LYS A 338 32.57 9.99 15.46
CA LYS A 338 32.82 8.94 14.46
C LYS A 338 33.16 7.62 15.17
N SER A 339 32.48 6.57 14.79
CA SER A 339 32.79 5.20 15.24
C SER A 339 32.81 4.27 14.03
N ASN A 340 33.66 3.25 14.09
CA ASN A 340 33.70 2.24 13.04
C ASN A 340 32.63 1.18 13.31
N MET A 341 31.87 0.78 12.29
CA MET A 341 30.89 -0.30 12.37
C MET A 341 31.56 -1.68 12.41
N LEU A 342 32.87 -1.77 12.10
CA LEU A 342 33.59 -3.02 12.12
C LEU A 342 33.70 -3.55 13.56
N SER A 343 33.04 -4.66 13.83
CA SER A 343 33.01 -5.32 15.12
C SER A 343 34.26 -6.18 15.36
N GLY A 344 34.96 -6.58 14.29
CA GLY A 344 36.17 -7.37 14.35
C GLY A 344 36.57 -7.98 13.01
N THR A 345 37.41 -8.99 13.09
CA THR A 345 37.79 -9.87 11.97
C THR A 345 37.25 -11.28 12.22
N ILE A 346 36.87 -11.95 11.14
CA ILE A 346 36.54 -13.37 11.17
C ILE A 346 37.59 -14.14 10.39
N THR A 347 37.95 -15.31 10.91
CA THR A 347 38.94 -16.21 10.31
C THR A 347 38.24 -17.49 9.87
N LEU A 348 38.82 -18.14 8.88
CA LEU A 348 38.32 -19.41 8.36
C LEU A 348 38.18 -20.45 9.50
N ASP A 349 37.08 -21.19 9.47
CA ASP A 349 36.74 -22.29 10.38
C ASP A 349 36.74 -21.92 11.89
N GLN A 350 36.53 -20.65 12.21
CA GLN A 350 36.45 -20.18 13.61
C GLN A 350 35.15 -19.38 13.80
N ALA A 351 34.36 -19.82 14.80
CA ALA A 351 33.14 -19.10 15.17
C ALA A 351 33.47 -17.77 15.85
N VAL A 352 32.68 -16.76 15.49
CA VAL A 352 32.66 -15.46 16.18
C VAL A 352 31.32 -15.30 16.90
N GLN A 353 31.39 -15.07 18.22
CA GLN A 353 30.20 -14.76 19.01
C GLN A 353 29.70 -13.34 18.69
N VAL A 354 28.45 -13.23 18.35
CA VAL A 354 27.81 -11.98 17.96
C VAL A 354 26.63 -11.70 18.88
N SER A 355 26.57 -10.51 19.46
CA SER A 355 25.32 -10.01 20.06
C SER A 355 24.52 -9.33 18.95
N LEU A 356 23.40 -9.94 18.57
CA LEU A 356 22.57 -9.47 17.47
C LEU A 356 22.03 -8.06 17.72
N LYS A 357 22.04 -7.25 16.68
CA LYS A 357 21.37 -5.95 16.65
C LYS A 357 20.11 -6.08 15.83
N ALA A 358 19.01 -5.56 16.35
CA ALA A 358 17.76 -5.45 15.64
C ALA A 358 17.41 -3.98 15.44
N GLY A 359 16.66 -3.69 14.40
CA GLY A 359 16.25 -2.33 14.06
C GLY A 359 16.02 -2.18 12.55
N ASN A 360 16.16 -0.96 12.04
CA ASN A 360 16.06 -0.74 10.60
C ASN A 360 17.20 -1.44 9.84
N SER A 361 17.03 -1.61 8.54
CA SER A 361 17.92 -2.34 7.61
C SER A 361 19.40 -1.87 7.58
N GLN A 362 19.81 -0.93 8.43
CA GLN A 362 21.15 -0.34 8.44
C GLN A 362 21.98 -0.71 9.68
N ILE A 363 21.43 -1.50 10.60
CA ILE A 363 22.12 -1.84 11.88
C ILE A 363 22.65 -3.27 11.83
N TYR A 364 23.91 -3.41 11.49
CA TYR A 364 24.63 -4.69 11.44
C TYR A 364 25.83 -4.71 12.38
N ASN A 365 26.26 -5.92 12.73
CA ASN A 365 27.61 -6.18 13.18
C ASN A 365 28.43 -6.64 11.99
N TYR A 366 29.48 -5.90 11.62
CA TYR A 366 30.34 -6.23 10.48
C TYR A 366 31.65 -6.85 10.92
N TYR A 367 32.08 -7.88 10.20
CA TYR A 367 33.36 -8.54 10.41
C TYR A 367 34.15 -8.58 9.11
N LYS A 368 35.41 -8.22 9.17
CA LYS A 368 36.32 -8.27 8.04
C LYS A 368 36.80 -9.69 7.81
N PHE A 369 36.74 -10.15 6.55
CA PHE A 369 37.32 -11.40 6.09
C PHE A 369 38.32 -11.13 4.95
N VAL A 370 39.47 -11.83 4.98
CA VAL A 370 40.45 -11.79 3.88
C VAL A 370 40.89 -13.24 3.64
N PRO A 371 40.43 -13.87 2.56
CA PRO A 371 40.82 -15.25 2.26
C PRO A 371 42.29 -15.33 1.86
N GLU A 372 42.98 -16.38 2.32
CA GLU A 372 44.37 -16.67 1.95
C GLU A 372 44.43 -17.30 0.55
N GLU A 373 43.36 -18.00 0.12
CA GLU A 373 43.26 -18.68 -1.17
C GLU A 373 41.98 -18.23 -1.87
N SER A 374 42.01 -18.16 -3.21
CA SER A 374 40.81 -18.01 -3.98
C SER A 374 39.96 -19.27 -3.95
N GLY A 375 38.64 -19.13 -3.92
CA GLY A 375 37.70 -20.27 -3.86
C GLY A 375 36.32 -19.84 -3.43
N THR A 376 35.42 -20.79 -3.30
CA THR A 376 34.06 -20.56 -2.82
C THR A 376 34.02 -20.72 -1.31
N TYR A 377 33.33 -19.78 -0.68
CA TYR A 377 33.18 -19.71 0.77
C TYR A 377 31.72 -19.60 1.14
N ALA A 378 31.32 -20.27 2.22
CA ALA A 378 30.04 -20.13 2.86
C ALA A 378 30.17 -19.21 4.07
N PHE A 379 29.41 -18.15 4.09
CA PHE A 379 29.23 -17.22 5.22
C PHE A 379 27.86 -17.52 5.82
N TYR A 380 27.80 -17.92 7.08
CA TYR A 380 26.52 -18.30 7.68
C TYR A 380 26.50 -18.04 9.18
N SER A 381 25.32 -18.06 9.75
CA SER A 381 25.12 -17.94 11.19
C SER A 381 24.44 -19.17 11.76
N GLU A 382 24.69 -19.40 13.06
CA GLU A 382 23.94 -20.34 13.89
C GLU A 382 23.31 -19.59 15.06
N SER A 383 21.98 -19.62 15.13
CA SER A 383 21.18 -18.97 16.15
C SER A 383 19.85 -19.69 16.33
N SER A 384 19.24 -19.53 17.51
CA SER A 384 17.81 -19.87 17.74
C SER A 384 16.86 -18.73 17.32
N TYR A 385 17.41 -17.67 16.77
CA TYR A 385 16.67 -16.50 16.30
C TYR A 385 16.97 -16.29 14.82
N ASP A 386 15.97 -15.84 14.09
CA ASP A 386 16.06 -15.47 12.68
C ASP A 386 17.12 -14.37 12.46
N THR A 387 18.03 -14.62 11.51
CA THR A 387 19.16 -13.74 11.22
C THR A 387 19.22 -13.36 9.75
N TYR A 388 19.59 -12.14 9.48
CA TYR A 388 19.84 -11.62 8.14
C TYR A 388 21.32 -11.34 7.94
N GLY A 389 21.88 -11.81 6.83
CA GLY A 389 23.26 -11.62 6.42
C GLY A 389 23.42 -10.80 5.16
N GLN A 390 24.50 -10.02 5.09
CA GLN A 390 24.93 -9.39 3.83
C GLN A 390 26.45 -9.43 3.69
N LEU A 391 26.91 -9.69 2.47
CA LEU A 391 28.33 -9.68 2.12
C LEU A 391 28.64 -8.43 1.29
N LEU A 392 29.62 -7.66 1.75
CA LEU A 392 30.08 -6.45 1.05
C LEU A 392 31.52 -6.66 0.57
N GLY A 393 31.88 -6.01 -0.53
CA GLY A 393 33.22 -5.95 -1.05
C GLY A 393 34.15 -4.97 -0.30
N ALA A 394 35.31 -4.73 -0.87
CA ALA A 394 36.32 -3.84 -0.27
C ALA A 394 35.86 -2.36 -0.21
N ASP A 395 35.10 -1.93 -1.21
CA ASP A 395 34.54 -0.59 -1.32
C ASP A 395 33.11 -0.49 -0.75
N TYR A 396 32.71 -1.50 0.02
CA TYR A 396 31.41 -1.62 0.72
C TYR A 396 30.20 -1.76 -0.23
N GLU A 397 30.42 -2.10 -1.49
CA GLU A 397 29.35 -2.49 -2.41
C GLU A 397 28.73 -3.83 -1.97
N LEU A 398 27.41 -3.93 -2.08
CA LEU A 398 26.68 -5.16 -1.78
C LEU A 398 27.01 -6.23 -2.84
N LEU A 399 27.54 -7.36 -2.41
CA LEU A 399 27.87 -8.52 -3.25
C LEU A 399 26.80 -9.60 -3.19
N ALA A 400 26.27 -9.86 -1.99
CA ALA A 400 25.19 -10.84 -1.76
C ALA A 400 24.48 -10.55 -0.43
N ASN A 401 23.25 -11.03 -0.30
CA ASN A 401 22.52 -11.05 0.95
C ASN A 401 21.65 -12.31 1.05
N ASN A 402 21.23 -12.64 2.24
CA ASN A 402 20.37 -13.79 2.51
C ASN A 402 19.77 -13.72 3.91
N ASP A 403 18.61 -14.39 4.12
CA ASP A 403 17.98 -14.55 5.44
C ASP A 403 17.69 -16.01 5.81
N ASP A 404 17.22 -16.86 4.90
CA ASP A 404 16.63 -18.15 5.23
C ASP A 404 17.34 -19.38 4.63
N SER A 405 18.47 -19.23 3.95
CA SER A 405 19.14 -20.37 3.28
C SER A 405 19.96 -21.24 4.23
N GLY A 406 20.07 -20.87 5.50
CA GLY A 406 20.70 -21.65 6.55
C GLY A 406 19.73 -22.54 7.33
N THR A 407 20.16 -23.04 8.50
CA THR A 407 19.29 -23.81 9.41
C THR A 407 18.52 -22.88 10.34
N ASN A 408 17.25 -23.20 10.65
CA ASN A 408 16.41 -22.44 11.59
C ASN A 408 16.26 -20.96 11.22
N GLU A 409 15.94 -20.66 9.94
CA GLU A 409 15.76 -19.29 9.46
C GLU A 409 17.01 -18.40 9.66
N ASN A 410 18.21 -19.01 9.62
CA ASN A 410 19.46 -18.29 9.63
C ASN A 410 19.97 -18.07 8.21
N PHE A 411 20.70 -16.99 8.00
CA PHE A 411 21.26 -16.73 6.68
C PHE A 411 22.41 -17.70 6.33
N ARG A 412 22.57 -17.98 5.03
CA ARG A 412 23.71 -18.68 4.43
C ARG A 412 24.03 -18.11 3.05
N ILE A 413 25.16 -17.45 2.92
CA ILE A 413 25.65 -16.85 1.67
C ILE A 413 26.83 -17.69 1.17
N ILE A 414 26.75 -18.17 -0.08
CA ILE A 414 27.85 -18.86 -0.78
C ILE A 414 28.38 -17.91 -1.84
N TYR A 415 29.67 -17.57 -1.75
CA TYR A 415 30.27 -16.59 -2.64
C TYR A 415 31.71 -16.94 -3.02
N SER A 416 32.06 -16.67 -4.30
CA SER A 416 33.43 -16.89 -4.81
C SER A 416 34.32 -15.72 -4.45
N CYS A 417 35.27 -15.95 -3.54
CA CYS A 417 36.21 -14.97 -3.06
C CYS A 417 37.59 -15.11 -3.71
N GLU A 418 38.28 -13.99 -3.93
CA GLU A 418 39.65 -13.95 -4.45
C GLU A 418 40.65 -13.78 -3.32
N ALA A 419 41.77 -14.52 -3.36
CA ALA A 419 42.83 -14.46 -2.38
C ALA A 419 43.35 -13.01 -2.15
N GLY A 420 43.49 -12.61 -0.89
CA GLY A 420 43.98 -11.31 -0.49
C GLY A 420 43.00 -10.15 -0.66
N LYS A 421 41.82 -10.35 -1.26
CA LYS A 421 40.79 -9.32 -1.29
C LYS A 421 40.07 -9.21 0.07
N THR A 422 39.63 -8.00 0.38
CA THR A 422 38.86 -7.74 1.61
C THR A 422 37.38 -7.89 1.32
N TYR A 423 36.69 -8.62 2.20
CA TYR A 423 35.24 -8.75 2.25
C TYR A 423 34.76 -8.36 3.65
N HIS A 424 33.48 -7.90 3.73
CA HIS A 424 32.86 -7.56 5.00
C HIS A 424 31.55 -8.32 5.11
N ILE A 425 31.44 -9.21 6.08
CA ILE A 425 30.19 -9.91 6.39
C ILE A 425 29.44 -9.19 7.50
N GLY A 426 28.21 -8.76 7.18
CA GLY A 426 27.29 -8.13 8.12
C GLY A 426 26.25 -9.13 8.60
N ILE A 427 25.98 -9.12 9.89
CA ILE A 427 24.92 -9.92 10.52
C ILE A 427 24.04 -9.03 11.41
N ARG A 428 22.73 -9.22 11.33
CA ARG A 428 21.73 -8.62 12.22
C ARG A 428 20.62 -9.61 12.56
N ALA A 429 19.82 -9.31 13.56
CA ALA A 429 18.54 -9.98 13.74
C ALA A 429 17.56 -9.56 12.63
N TYR A 430 16.75 -10.49 12.15
CA TYR A 430 15.62 -10.16 11.28
C TYR A 430 14.54 -9.44 12.09
N ASP A 431 14.16 -10.00 13.22
CA ASP A 431 13.10 -9.48 14.09
C ASP A 431 13.60 -8.62 15.25
N ALA A 432 12.80 -7.62 15.64
CA ALA A 432 13.14 -6.69 16.71
C ALA A 432 13.30 -7.34 18.09
N TYR A 433 12.57 -8.43 18.36
CA TYR A 433 12.64 -9.13 19.66
C TYR A 433 13.96 -9.88 19.89
N ALA A 434 14.73 -10.10 18.83
CA ALA A 434 16.04 -10.75 18.92
C ALA A 434 17.19 -9.77 19.20
N ASN A 435 16.90 -8.48 19.45
CA ASN A 435 17.94 -7.51 19.82
C ASN A 435 18.67 -7.90 21.10
N GLY A 436 20.00 -7.89 21.05
CA GLY A 436 20.86 -8.30 22.17
C GLY A 436 20.94 -9.81 22.41
N LYS A 437 20.33 -10.64 21.56
CA LYS A 437 20.46 -12.11 21.61
C LYS A 437 21.74 -12.54 20.93
N ASN A 438 22.17 -13.78 21.21
CA ASN A 438 23.43 -14.31 20.73
C ASN A 438 23.25 -15.12 19.45
N ALA A 439 24.21 -14.99 18.55
CA ALA A 439 24.43 -15.84 17.39
C ALA A 439 25.92 -16.16 17.25
N GLU A 440 26.21 -17.21 16.53
CA GLU A 440 27.55 -17.54 16.07
C GLU A 440 27.68 -17.27 14.58
N LEU A 441 28.73 -16.60 14.16
CA LEU A 441 29.01 -16.29 12.76
C LEU A 441 30.22 -17.11 12.29
N TYR A 442 30.10 -17.72 11.11
CA TYR A 442 31.11 -18.63 10.55
C TYR A 442 31.47 -18.21 9.12
N VAL A 443 32.72 -18.60 8.74
CA VAL A 443 33.17 -18.61 7.34
C VAL A 443 33.90 -19.95 7.13
N GLU A 444 33.48 -20.71 6.15
CA GLU A 444 34.02 -21.99 5.75
C GLU A 444 34.31 -22.07 4.27
N LYS A 445 35.34 -22.81 3.83
CA LYS A 445 35.55 -23.10 2.42
C LYS A 445 34.62 -24.22 1.99
N THR A 446 33.96 -24.08 0.85
CA THR A 446 32.96 -25.04 0.33
C THR A 446 33.22 -25.37 -1.13
N ASP A 447 32.80 -26.57 -1.54
CA ASP A 447 32.73 -26.97 -2.96
C ASP A 447 31.35 -26.72 -3.58
N GLU A 448 30.41 -26.12 -2.84
CA GLU A 448 29.07 -25.73 -3.35
C GLU A 448 29.22 -24.61 -4.36
N ASP A 449 28.33 -24.59 -5.35
CA ASP A 449 28.24 -23.49 -6.31
C ASP A 449 27.82 -22.19 -5.62
N ALA A 450 28.42 -21.07 -6.03
CA ALA A 450 28.03 -19.76 -5.50
C ALA A 450 26.54 -19.49 -5.76
N ASN A 451 25.83 -19.01 -4.75
CA ASN A 451 24.42 -18.61 -4.88
C ASN A 451 24.36 -17.44 -5.87
N THR A 452 23.77 -17.66 -7.04
CA THR A 452 23.35 -16.56 -7.91
C THR A 452 22.04 -16.02 -7.36
N ASP A 453 22.10 -14.77 -6.88
CA ASP A 453 20.99 -13.93 -6.43
C ASP A 453 19.57 -14.55 -6.52
N ASP A 454 18.98 -14.91 -5.38
CA ASP A 454 17.54 -14.98 -5.22
C ASP A 454 17.07 -13.60 -4.70
N SER A 455 17.00 -12.63 -5.64
CA SER A 455 16.30 -11.38 -5.39
C SER A 455 14.83 -11.57 -5.79
N GLU A 456 13.97 -11.93 -4.83
CA GLU A 456 12.54 -11.67 -4.89
C GLU A 456 12.15 -10.52 -3.94
#